data_0b6f6c1d5be232796ebac208dd703a50
#
_entry.id   0b6f6c1d5be232796ebac208dd703a50
#
_cell.length_a   1.000
_cell.length_b   1.000
_cell.length_c   1.000
_cell.angle_alpha   90.00
_cell.angle_beta   90.00
_cell.angle_gamma   90.00
#
_symmetry.space_group_name_H-M   'P 1'
#
loop_
_entity.id
_entity.type
_entity.pdbx_description
1 polymer ?
#
loop_
_entity_poly.entity_id
_entity_poly.type
_entity_poly.pdbx_seq_one_letter_code
_entity_poly.pdbx_strand_id
1 'polypeptide(L)'
;MVEETDGYTLVELMVSLIVISILVLGSFNLFSSLLHSAIVSQRQSVASTLATNQMEYVKSLPYDQLAVSGGAIVATSYLPPTLTKKVQGVNYTVTTSITYADDAFDGCGSYPSQALKQQYCRNYPPPSGSPSTDTNAADYKVVHVTVKDKSGTELASLDTHVAALVAETASNSGALFIKVIDDSGQPVAGATINVTNTFTAPNVNVSDTTDANGIVILYNLPPSTTNYRYTITASNSGYSSLTTIVPNGSLQPTYSSQNLNAQSSSYVTLTIKPMGANSLIVESTDTNGSPLANAKIYIKGGYKKYTASSDTSYYYDNFSPSDIRPTTDGSGLAGITNLVPGSYFFCGDQGTTNCKVGNTTYYLAAAVPYGGTNPLQPI
;
A
#
# COMPACT_ATOMS: atom_id res chain seq x y z
N MET A 1 -34.60 -1.76 84.83
CA MET A 1 -33.59 -1.22 83.92
C MET A 1 -34.35 -1.03 82.62
N VAL A 2 -34.67 0.21 82.26
CA VAL A 2 -35.20 0.51 80.95
C VAL A 2 -34.02 0.81 80.05
N GLU A 3 -33.72 -0.02 79.07
CA GLU A 3 -32.75 0.31 78.04
C GLU A 3 -33.27 1.52 77.24
N GLU A 4 -32.57 2.63 77.37
CA GLU A 4 -32.80 3.79 76.45
C GLU A 4 -32.31 3.36 75.07
N THR A 5 -33.24 3.16 74.18
CA THR A 5 -32.97 3.00 72.76
C THR A 5 -32.75 4.39 72.15
N ASP A 6 -31.47 4.80 72.04
CA ASP A 6 -31.12 6.02 71.31
C ASP A 6 -31.60 5.93 69.87
N GLY A 7 -32.54 6.78 69.49
CA GLY A 7 -33.07 6.90 68.15
C GLY A 7 -32.06 7.61 67.22
N TYR A 8 -31.84 7.08 66.04
CA TYR A 8 -30.98 7.74 65.03
C TYR A 8 -31.48 9.13 64.69
N THR A 9 -30.58 10.10 64.62
CA THR A 9 -30.90 11.44 64.15
C THR A 9 -31.10 11.48 62.64
N LEU A 10 -31.95 12.39 62.11
CA LEU A 10 -32.19 12.56 60.68
C LEU A 10 -30.91 12.86 59.93
N VAL A 11 -29.96 13.58 60.52
CA VAL A 11 -28.65 13.91 59.97
C VAL A 11 -27.78 12.66 59.82
N GLU A 12 -27.79 11.74 60.80
CA GLU A 12 -27.02 10.51 60.82
C GLU A 12 -27.54 9.54 59.75
N LEU A 13 -28.85 9.48 59.50
CA LEU A 13 -29.44 8.77 58.38
C LEU A 13 -29.04 9.36 57.04
N MET A 14 -29.02 10.67 56.87
CA MET A 14 -28.58 11.32 55.63
C MET A 14 -27.09 11.07 55.37
N VAL A 15 -26.23 11.18 56.36
CA VAL A 15 -24.79 10.91 56.20
C VAL A 15 -24.55 9.46 55.86
N SER A 16 -25.20 8.51 56.53
CA SER A 16 -25.04 7.07 56.25
C SER A 16 -25.52 6.73 54.80
N LEU A 17 -26.63 7.32 54.33
CA LEU A 17 -27.08 7.14 52.95
C LEU A 17 -26.08 7.70 51.91
N ILE A 18 -25.45 8.86 52.17
CA ILE A 18 -24.40 9.41 51.31
C ILE A 18 -23.19 8.46 51.26
N VAL A 19 -22.72 8.02 52.43
CA VAL A 19 -21.58 7.12 52.51
C VAL A 19 -21.85 5.77 51.79
N ILE A 20 -23.03 5.19 52.01
CA ILE A 20 -23.45 3.96 51.33
C ILE A 20 -23.52 4.18 49.80
N SER A 21 -24.04 5.30 49.36
CA SER A 21 -24.13 5.64 47.94
C SER A 21 -22.76 5.75 47.27
N ILE A 22 -21.78 6.35 47.93
CA ILE A 22 -20.39 6.44 47.45
C ILE A 22 -19.75 5.05 47.39
N LEU A 23 -19.95 4.23 48.38
CA LEU A 23 -19.44 2.87 48.43
C LEU A 23 -20.03 1.98 47.33
N VAL A 24 -21.34 2.06 47.09
CA VAL A 24 -22.03 1.32 46.03
C VAL A 24 -21.52 1.75 44.67
N LEU A 25 -21.42 3.05 44.38
CA LEU A 25 -20.92 3.56 43.12
C LEU A 25 -19.46 3.18 42.86
N GLY A 26 -18.61 3.27 43.91
CA GLY A 26 -17.21 2.83 43.85
C GLY A 26 -17.07 1.33 43.55
N SER A 27 -17.86 0.51 44.27
CA SER A 27 -17.87 -0.95 44.06
C SER A 27 -18.36 -1.34 42.63
N PHE A 28 -19.38 -0.65 42.13
CA PHE A 28 -19.89 -0.90 40.78
C PHE A 28 -18.85 -0.59 39.70
N ASN A 29 -18.15 0.55 39.83
CA ASN A 29 -17.08 0.94 38.89
C ASN A 29 -15.91 -0.08 38.93
N LEU A 30 -15.51 -0.51 40.12
CA LEU A 30 -14.48 -1.53 40.29
C LEU A 30 -14.88 -2.87 39.65
N PHE A 31 -16.12 -3.33 39.91
CA PHE A 31 -16.63 -4.56 39.36
C PHE A 31 -16.73 -4.51 37.83
N SER A 32 -17.22 -3.40 37.26
CA SER A 32 -17.25 -3.17 35.80
C SER A 32 -15.87 -3.21 35.19
N SER A 33 -14.87 -2.58 35.80
CA SER A 33 -13.47 -2.61 35.36
C SER A 33 -12.88 -4.00 35.38
N LEU A 34 -13.13 -4.78 36.44
CA LEU A 34 -12.68 -6.18 36.53
C LEU A 34 -13.30 -7.08 35.47
N LEU A 35 -14.61 -6.95 35.21
CA LEU A 35 -15.28 -7.69 34.13
C LEU A 35 -14.69 -7.33 32.76
N HIS A 36 -14.47 -6.05 32.50
CA HIS A 36 -13.86 -5.62 31.24
C HIS A 36 -12.46 -6.22 31.07
N SER A 37 -11.62 -6.15 32.08
CA SER A 37 -10.27 -6.74 32.09
C SER A 37 -10.31 -8.26 31.85
N ALA A 38 -11.24 -8.97 32.50
CA ALA A 38 -11.42 -10.41 32.29
C ALA A 38 -11.80 -10.76 30.85
N ILE A 39 -12.73 -10.00 30.24
CA ILE A 39 -13.13 -10.19 28.83
C ILE A 39 -11.96 -9.94 27.88
N VAL A 40 -11.19 -8.87 28.08
CA VAL A 40 -10.00 -8.57 27.28
C VAL A 40 -8.98 -9.69 27.38
N SER A 41 -8.65 -10.14 28.59
CA SER A 41 -7.71 -11.24 28.84
C SER A 41 -8.16 -12.55 28.18
N GLN A 42 -9.47 -12.88 28.25
CA GLN A 42 -10.02 -14.03 27.56
C GLN A 42 -9.87 -13.94 26.04
N ARG A 43 -10.16 -12.78 25.44
CA ARG A 43 -9.99 -12.56 24.00
C ARG A 43 -8.54 -12.69 23.55
N GLN A 44 -7.60 -12.16 24.33
CA GLN A 44 -6.17 -12.30 24.06
C GLN A 44 -5.72 -13.76 24.13
N SER A 45 -6.20 -14.53 25.11
CA SER A 45 -5.91 -15.97 25.22
C SER A 45 -6.43 -16.76 24.02
N VAL A 46 -7.66 -16.48 23.57
CA VAL A 46 -8.22 -17.10 22.35
C VAL A 46 -7.40 -16.70 21.12
N ALA A 47 -7.04 -15.42 20.99
CA ALA A 47 -6.25 -14.93 19.86
C ALA A 47 -4.87 -15.58 19.82
N SER A 48 -4.20 -15.73 20.98
CA SER A 48 -2.91 -16.42 21.09
C SER A 48 -3.02 -17.89 20.64
N THR A 49 -4.07 -18.58 21.06
CA THR A 49 -4.34 -19.96 20.64
C THR A 49 -4.57 -20.05 19.12
N LEU A 50 -5.33 -19.12 18.54
CA LEU A 50 -5.56 -19.07 17.09
C LEU A 50 -4.28 -18.79 16.31
N ALA A 51 -3.43 -17.87 16.80
CA ALA A 51 -2.13 -17.57 16.21
C ALA A 51 -1.20 -18.80 16.26
N THR A 52 -1.12 -19.49 17.40
CA THR A 52 -0.32 -20.70 17.55
C THR A 52 -0.80 -21.80 16.60
N ASN A 53 -2.10 -22.07 16.56
CA ASN A 53 -2.66 -23.10 15.68
C ASN A 53 -2.37 -22.79 14.20
N GLN A 54 -2.49 -21.53 13.78
CA GLN A 54 -2.16 -21.12 12.42
C GLN A 54 -0.66 -21.26 12.13
N MET A 55 0.19 -20.88 13.06
CA MET A 55 1.65 -21.01 12.96
C MET A 55 2.07 -22.48 12.83
N GLU A 56 1.51 -23.37 13.65
CA GLU A 56 1.74 -24.81 13.60
C GLU A 56 1.31 -25.41 12.25
N TYR A 57 0.13 -24.99 11.76
CA TYR A 57 -0.34 -25.39 10.45
C TYR A 57 0.63 -24.96 9.34
N VAL A 58 1.06 -23.69 9.32
CA VAL A 58 2.01 -23.17 8.33
C VAL A 58 3.33 -23.95 8.41
N LYS A 59 3.88 -24.18 9.60
CA LYS A 59 5.12 -24.95 9.80
C LYS A 59 5.03 -26.42 9.36
N SER A 60 3.82 -26.99 9.32
CA SER A 60 3.62 -28.36 8.87
C SER A 60 3.68 -28.53 7.33
N LEU A 61 3.64 -27.43 6.59
CA LEU A 61 3.69 -27.46 5.13
C LEU A 61 5.12 -27.59 4.60
N PRO A 62 5.30 -28.19 3.42
CA PRO A 62 6.58 -28.19 2.72
C PRO A 62 7.06 -26.76 2.45
N TYR A 63 8.40 -26.56 2.49
CA TYR A 63 9.00 -25.24 2.33
C TYR A 63 8.60 -24.52 1.03
N ASP A 64 8.50 -25.25 -0.08
CA ASP A 64 8.10 -24.75 -1.40
C ASP A 64 6.63 -24.28 -1.47
N GLN A 65 5.78 -24.75 -0.54
CA GLN A 65 4.37 -24.37 -0.44
C GLN A 65 4.13 -23.21 0.55
N LEU A 66 5.17 -22.75 1.24
CA LEU A 66 5.08 -21.62 2.18
C LEU A 66 5.01 -20.30 1.40
N ALA A 67 3.83 -19.95 0.94
CA ALA A 67 3.51 -18.68 0.29
C ALA A 67 2.04 -18.33 0.51
N VAL A 68 1.71 -17.05 0.53
CA VAL A 68 0.33 -16.57 0.62
C VAL A 68 -0.10 -15.94 -0.70
N SER A 69 -1.38 -16.08 -1.03
CA SER A 69 -1.94 -15.47 -2.24
C SER A 69 -1.84 -13.94 -2.15
N GLY A 70 -1.28 -13.33 -3.20
CA GLY A 70 -1.02 -11.89 -3.24
C GLY A 70 0.12 -11.42 -2.31
N GLY A 71 0.94 -12.34 -1.78
CA GLY A 71 2.14 -12.02 -0.99
C GLY A 71 3.41 -11.90 -1.84
N ALA A 72 4.55 -11.76 -1.18
CA ALA A 72 5.86 -11.47 -1.78
C ALA A 72 6.56 -12.68 -2.42
N ILE A 73 6.05 -13.89 -2.25
CA ILE A 73 6.72 -15.14 -2.66
C ILE A 73 6.01 -15.77 -3.85
N VAL A 74 6.79 -16.14 -4.88
CA VAL A 74 6.30 -16.94 -6.02
C VAL A 74 6.29 -18.42 -5.63
N ALA A 75 5.13 -19.07 -5.77
CA ALA A 75 4.96 -20.51 -5.48
C ALA A 75 3.97 -21.16 -6.45
N THR A 76 3.89 -22.49 -6.41
CA THR A 76 2.93 -23.28 -7.19
C THR A 76 1.57 -23.41 -6.51
N SER A 77 1.53 -23.22 -5.19
CA SER A 77 0.31 -23.19 -4.38
C SER A 77 0.41 -22.08 -3.33
N TYR A 78 -0.75 -21.58 -2.90
CA TYR A 78 -0.80 -20.44 -1.99
C TYR A 78 -1.78 -20.66 -0.85
N LEU A 79 -1.40 -20.21 0.33
CA LEU A 79 -2.29 -20.10 1.47
C LEU A 79 -3.17 -18.84 1.32
N PRO A 80 -4.40 -18.86 1.86
CA PRO A 80 -5.16 -17.63 1.99
C PRO A 80 -4.45 -16.68 2.98
N PRO A 81 -4.26 -15.40 2.62
CA PRO A 81 -3.58 -14.44 3.48
C PRO A 81 -4.38 -14.13 4.75
N THR A 82 -5.70 -14.32 4.70
CA THR A 82 -6.61 -13.99 5.80
C THR A 82 -7.65 -15.08 5.96
N LEU A 83 -7.89 -15.47 7.21
CA LEU A 83 -8.93 -16.42 7.64
C LEU A 83 -9.80 -15.79 8.71
N THR A 84 -11.12 -15.92 8.58
CA THR A 84 -12.04 -15.53 9.66
C THR A 84 -12.39 -16.76 10.51
N LYS A 85 -12.15 -16.70 11.81
CA LYS A 85 -12.48 -17.74 12.79
C LYS A 85 -13.49 -17.20 13.80
N LYS A 86 -14.58 -17.95 14.01
CA LYS A 86 -15.58 -17.60 15.03
C LYS A 86 -15.39 -18.48 16.25
N VAL A 87 -15.08 -17.88 17.40
CA VAL A 87 -14.88 -18.57 18.68
C VAL A 87 -15.76 -17.90 19.73
N GLN A 88 -16.59 -18.67 20.41
CA GLN A 88 -17.50 -18.17 21.47
C GLN A 88 -18.37 -16.99 21.01
N GLY A 89 -18.84 -17.01 19.75
CA GLY A 89 -19.66 -15.95 19.18
C GLY A 89 -18.89 -14.71 18.68
N VAL A 90 -17.58 -14.61 18.95
CA VAL A 90 -16.72 -13.51 18.50
C VAL A 90 -15.98 -13.90 17.22
N ASN A 91 -15.95 -13.00 16.25
CA ASN A 91 -15.17 -13.17 15.03
C ASN A 91 -13.75 -12.64 15.23
N TYR A 92 -12.77 -13.45 14.84
CA TYR A 92 -11.36 -13.12 14.81
C TYR A 92 -10.86 -13.19 13.37
N THR A 93 -10.03 -12.26 12.97
CA THR A 93 -9.35 -12.24 11.68
C THR A 93 -7.90 -12.68 11.91
N VAL A 94 -7.54 -13.83 11.36
CA VAL A 94 -6.17 -14.38 11.39
C VAL A 94 -5.52 -14.04 10.06
N THR A 95 -4.46 -13.24 10.07
CA THR A 95 -3.69 -12.85 8.89
C THR A 95 -2.33 -13.53 8.93
N THR A 96 -1.93 -14.13 7.81
CA THR A 96 -0.61 -14.75 7.62
C THR A 96 0.14 -13.99 6.54
N SER A 97 1.38 -13.56 6.81
CA SER A 97 2.31 -13.07 5.79
C SER A 97 3.58 -13.89 5.80
N ILE A 98 4.18 -14.09 4.63
CA ILE A 98 5.41 -14.87 4.45
C ILE A 98 6.30 -14.11 3.49
N THR A 99 7.54 -13.83 3.94
CA THR A 99 8.56 -13.12 3.16
C THR A 99 9.88 -13.86 3.21
N TYR A 100 10.78 -13.60 2.26
CA TYR A 100 12.16 -14.05 2.36
C TYR A 100 12.98 -13.09 3.24
N ALA A 101 14.04 -13.62 3.83
CA ALA A 101 15.07 -12.85 4.51
C ALA A 101 16.45 -13.25 3.96
N ASP A 102 17.31 -12.23 3.85
CA ASP A 102 18.74 -12.35 3.58
C ASP A 102 19.49 -12.29 4.92
N ASP A 103 20.39 -13.24 5.19
CA ASP A 103 21.15 -13.36 6.44
C ASP A 103 22.66 -13.42 6.13
N ALA A 104 23.44 -12.70 6.91
CA ALA A 104 24.88 -12.58 6.69
C ALA A 104 25.69 -13.87 6.94
N PHE A 105 25.06 -14.96 7.31
CA PHE A 105 25.78 -16.20 7.69
C PHE A 105 26.69 -16.72 6.56
N ASP A 106 26.23 -16.72 5.32
CA ASP A 106 26.95 -17.15 4.14
C ASP A 106 27.28 -16.00 3.18
N GLY A 107 27.08 -14.79 3.61
CA GLY A 107 27.28 -13.55 2.85
C GLY A 107 26.06 -12.65 2.92
N CYS A 108 25.98 -11.72 2.02
CA CYS A 108 24.78 -10.91 1.81
C CYS A 108 24.56 -10.74 0.33
N GLY A 109 23.32 -10.68 -0.10
CA GLY A 109 22.97 -10.45 -1.48
C GLY A 109 23.57 -9.17 -2.08
N SER A 110 23.37 -8.98 -3.36
CA SER A 110 23.86 -7.79 -4.06
C SER A 110 22.99 -6.57 -3.72
N TYR A 111 23.49 -5.68 -2.88
CA TYR A 111 22.84 -4.43 -2.50
C TYR A 111 23.50 -3.21 -3.18
N PRO A 112 22.74 -2.16 -3.54
CA PRO A 112 23.28 -0.99 -4.23
C PRO A 112 24.20 -0.13 -3.37
N SER A 113 24.13 -0.27 -2.05
CA SER A 113 24.98 0.45 -1.11
C SER A 113 25.26 -0.35 0.16
N GLN A 114 26.35 -0.03 0.82
CA GLN A 114 26.71 -0.59 2.11
C GLN A 114 25.64 -0.31 3.19
N ALA A 115 25.04 0.87 3.16
CA ALA A 115 23.98 1.23 4.10
C ALA A 115 22.75 0.33 3.94
N LEU A 116 22.33 0.03 2.72
CA LEU A 116 21.22 -0.89 2.45
C LEU A 116 21.58 -2.33 2.83
N LYS A 117 22.83 -2.75 2.59
CA LYS A 117 23.30 -4.07 3.04
C LYS A 117 23.22 -4.20 4.56
N GLN A 118 23.68 -3.20 5.33
CA GLN A 118 23.57 -3.18 6.79
C GLN A 118 22.14 -3.20 7.31
N GLN A 119 21.21 -2.63 6.55
CA GLN A 119 19.82 -2.51 6.96
C GLN A 119 19.01 -3.77 6.66
N TYR A 120 19.21 -4.42 5.52
CA TYR A 120 18.34 -5.47 5.01
C TYR A 120 18.95 -6.88 5.05
N CYS A 121 20.28 -7.01 5.12
CA CYS A 121 20.93 -8.27 5.41
C CYS A 121 21.00 -8.46 6.93
N ARG A 122 20.28 -9.43 7.43
CA ARG A 122 20.20 -9.72 8.87
C ARG A 122 21.55 -10.18 9.41
N ASN A 123 21.79 -9.90 10.68
CA ASN A 123 23.03 -10.29 11.36
C ASN A 123 24.32 -9.75 10.73
N TYR A 124 24.23 -8.68 9.96
CA TYR A 124 25.40 -8.00 9.39
C TYR A 124 26.34 -7.45 10.49
N PRO A 125 27.67 -7.50 10.37
CA PRO A 125 28.44 -7.97 9.21
C PRO A 125 28.54 -9.51 9.15
N PRO A 126 28.79 -10.07 7.92
CA PRO A 126 28.97 -11.50 7.79
C PRO A 126 30.14 -12.03 8.61
N PRO A 127 30.11 -13.31 9.02
CA PRO A 127 31.23 -13.95 9.70
C PRO A 127 32.52 -13.88 8.90
N SER A 128 33.67 -13.93 9.60
CA SER A 128 34.96 -13.92 8.93
C SER A 128 35.12 -15.14 8.03
N GLY A 129 35.39 -14.90 6.76
CA GLY A 129 35.54 -15.95 5.74
C GLY A 129 34.28 -16.22 4.89
N SER A 130 33.16 -15.57 5.21
CA SER A 130 31.98 -15.62 4.33
C SER A 130 32.26 -14.96 2.97
N PRO A 131 31.60 -15.39 1.89
CA PRO A 131 31.68 -14.72 0.60
C PRO A 131 31.33 -13.24 0.68
N SER A 132 31.93 -12.41 -0.16
CA SER A 132 31.63 -10.97 -0.19
C SER A 132 30.25 -10.67 -0.75
N THR A 133 29.66 -11.60 -1.50
CA THR A 133 28.34 -11.50 -2.11
C THR A 133 27.71 -12.88 -2.13
N ASP A 134 26.53 -12.99 -1.58
CA ASP A 134 25.68 -14.16 -1.69
C ASP A 134 24.94 -14.15 -3.03
N THR A 135 24.87 -15.29 -3.69
CA THR A 135 24.18 -15.50 -4.98
C THR A 135 22.73 -15.96 -4.81
N ASN A 136 22.32 -16.29 -3.60
CA ASN A 136 20.97 -16.72 -3.25
C ASN A 136 20.47 -16.02 -1.96
N ALA A 137 20.32 -14.72 -2.01
CA ALA A 137 19.91 -13.88 -0.87
C ALA A 137 18.50 -14.20 -0.30
N ALA A 138 17.95 -15.37 -0.58
CA ALA A 138 16.67 -15.87 -0.09
C ALA A 138 16.88 -17.05 0.86
N ASP A 139 17.59 -16.84 1.97
CA ASP A 139 18.12 -17.88 2.88
C ASP A 139 17.03 -18.63 3.61
N TYR A 140 16.07 -17.90 4.14
CA TYR A 140 14.93 -18.50 4.84
C TYR A 140 13.66 -17.66 4.68
N LYS A 141 12.54 -18.26 5.04
CA LYS A 141 11.26 -17.60 5.06
C LYS A 141 10.92 -17.15 6.47
N VAL A 142 10.44 -15.91 6.60
CA VAL A 142 9.86 -15.36 7.82
C VAL A 142 8.35 -15.49 7.69
N VAL A 143 7.75 -16.17 8.64
CA VAL A 143 6.30 -16.31 8.76
C VAL A 143 5.83 -15.42 9.90
N HIS A 144 4.92 -14.52 9.60
CA HIS A 144 4.29 -13.63 10.55
C HIS A 144 2.78 -13.90 10.59
N VAL A 145 2.24 -14.17 11.77
CA VAL A 145 0.81 -14.44 12.00
C VAL A 145 0.26 -13.42 12.98
N THR A 146 -0.74 -12.67 12.56
CA THR A 146 -1.47 -11.74 13.43
C THR A 146 -2.92 -12.14 13.60
N VAL A 147 -3.48 -11.90 14.79
CA VAL A 147 -4.90 -12.11 15.06
C VAL A 147 -5.51 -10.80 15.55
N LYS A 148 -6.54 -10.35 14.82
CA LYS A 148 -7.28 -9.11 15.11
C LYS A 148 -8.72 -9.42 15.46
N ASP A 149 -9.32 -8.57 16.27
CA ASP A 149 -10.76 -8.62 16.54
C ASP A 149 -11.56 -7.94 15.40
N LYS A 150 -12.88 -7.91 15.55
CA LYS A 150 -13.80 -7.27 14.59
C LYS A 150 -13.59 -5.75 14.44
N SER A 151 -12.95 -5.10 15.40
CA SER A 151 -12.63 -3.66 15.36
C SER A 151 -11.29 -3.38 14.67
N GLY A 152 -10.55 -4.44 14.28
CA GLY A 152 -9.22 -4.33 13.69
C GLY A 152 -8.09 -4.22 14.73
N THR A 153 -8.42 -4.30 16.02
CA THR A 153 -7.42 -4.27 17.10
C THR A 153 -6.63 -5.58 17.10
N GLU A 154 -5.32 -5.49 17.07
CA GLU A 154 -4.43 -6.64 17.17
C GLU A 154 -4.41 -7.17 18.60
N LEU A 155 -4.70 -8.46 18.75
CA LEU A 155 -4.78 -9.15 20.03
C LEU A 155 -3.61 -10.10 20.28
N ALA A 156 -3.04 -10.65 19.20
CA ALA A 156 -1.87 -11.53 19.25
C ALA A 156 -1.07 -11.45 17.95
N SER A 157 0.24 -11.63 18.06
CA SER A 157 1.17 -11.70 16.94
C SER A 157 2.25 -12.73 17.23
N LEU A 158 2.65 -13.54 16.24
CA LEU A 158 3.72 -14.54 16.33
C LEU A 158 4.58 -14.49 15.08
N ASP A 159 5.88 -14.62 15.27
CA ASP A 159 6.89 -14.74 14.22
C ASP A 159 7.63 -16.06 14.31
N THR A 160 7.99 -16.63 13.16
CA THR A 160 8.92 -17.77 13.09
C THR A 160 9.74 -17.71 11.80
N HIS A 161 10.90 -18.37 11.83
CA HIS A 161 11.76 -18.56 10.68
C HIS A 161 11.67 -20.00 10.21
N VAL A 162 11.58 -20.21 8.91
CA VAL A 162 11.56 -21.53 8.28
C VAL A 162 12.65 -21.59 7.23
N ALA A 163 13.69 -22.37 7.47
CA ALA A 163 14.76 -22.60 6.52
C ALA A 163 14.44 -23.79 5.61
N ALA A 164 15.05 -23.84 4.43
CA ALA A 164 15.01 -25.01 3.56
C ALA A 164 15.78 -26.18 4.20
N LEU A 165 15.30 -27.41 3.98
CA LEU A 165 15.95 -28.63 4.49
C LEU A 165 17.26 -28.97 3.75
N VAL A 166 17.47 -28.40 2.58
CA VAL A 166 18.64 -28.66 1.71
C VAL A 166 19.55 -27.44 1.77
N ALA A 167 20.86 -27.69 1.87
CA ALA A 167 21.86 -26.62 1.79
C ALA A 167 21.69 -25.82 0.49
N GLU A 168 21.86 -24.52 0.61
CA GLU A 168 21.71 -23.60 -0.49
C GLU A 168 22.58 -23.97 -1.69
N THR A 169 21.97 -24.03 -2.85
CA THR A 169 22.64 -24.07 -4.14
C THR A 169 22.49 -22.72 -4.81
N ALA A 170 23.45 -22.34 -5.65
CA ALA A 170 23.35 -21.11 -6.44
C ALA A 170 21.99 -21.05 -7.14
N SER A 171 21.18 -20.07 -6.76
CA SER A 171 19.83 -19.93 -7.25
C SER A 171 19.82 -19.45 -8.70
N ASN A 172 18.93 -20.00 -9.54
CA ASN A 172 18.65 -19.43 -10.85
C ASN A 172 17.54 -18.37 -10.77
N SER A 173 17.59 -17.51 -9.76
CA SER A 173 16.64 -16.43 -9.52
C SER A 173 17.38 -15.11 -9.32
N GLY A 174 16.63 -14.02 -9.25
CA GLY A 174 17.14 -12.69 -8.96
C GLY A 174 16.30 -11.97 -7.91
N ALA A 175 16.72 -10.77 -7.52
CA ALA A 175 16.02 -9.91 -6.59
C ALA A 175 15.62 -8.57 -7.23
N LEU A 176 14.45 -8.06 -6.86
CA LEU A 176 13.95 -6.78 -7.31
C LEU A 176 13.82 -5.84 -6.11
N PHE A 177 14.60 -4.76 -6.15
CA PHE A 177 14.58 -3.68 -5.17
C PHE A 177 13.75 -2.52 -5.68
N ILE A 178 12.69 -2.19 -5.00
CA ILE A 178 11.73 -1.15 -5.39
C ILE A 178 11.71 -0.10 -4.30
N LYS A 179 12.06 1.13 -4.66
CA LYS A 179 11.94 2.29 -3.78
C LYS A 179 10.81 3.18 -4.26
N VAL A 180 9.94 3.58 -3.35
CA VAL A 180 8.85 4.52 -3.63
C VAL A 180 9.11 5.81 -2.87
N ILE A 181 9.11 6.92 -3.61
CA ILE A 181 9.25 8.27 -3.07
C ILE A 181 8.09 9.14 -3.55
N ASP A 182 7.87 10.24 -2.85
CA ASP A 182 6.99 11.31 -3.33
C ASP A 182 7.74 12.28 -4.26
N ASP A 183 7.04 13.30 -4.75
CA ASP A 183 7.61 14.34 -5.63
C ASP A 183 8.58 15.30 -4.91
N SER A 184 8.63 15.27 -3.57
CA SER A 184 9.62 15.94 -2.74
C SER A 184 10.86 15.08 -2.46
N GLY A 185 10.87 13.83 -2.96
CA GLY A 185 11.93 12.84 -2.73
C GLY A 185 11.86 12.13 -1.39
N GLN A 186 10.76 12.31 -0.63
CA GLN A 186 10.59 11.64 0.65
C GLN A 186 10.10 10.19 0.45
N PRO A 187 10.54 9.24 1.27
CA PRO A 187 10.07 7.87 1.19
C PRO A 187 8.59 7.76 1.50
N VAL A 188 7.86 6.96 0.73
CA VAL A 188 6.45 6.66 0.98
C VAL A 188 6.33 5.30 1.62
N ALA A 189 6.11 5.27 2.93
CA ALA A 189 5.88 4.05 3.70
C ALA A 189 4.45 3.51 3.47
N GLY A 190 4.28 2.18 3.53
CA GLY A 190 2.98 1.52 3.38
C GLY A 190 2.40 1.58 1.97
N ALA A 191 3.19 1.96 0.96
CA ALA A 191 2.76 1.88 -0.43
C ALA A 191 2.67 0.41 -0.86
N THR A 192 1.53 0.01 -1.42
CA THR A 192 1.34 -1.33 -1.98
C THR A 192 2.07 -1.43 -3.32
N ILE A 193 2.96 -2.39 -3.40
CA ILE A 193 3.68 -2.76 -4.63
C ILE A 193 3.10 -4.08 -5.14
N ASN A 194 2.67 -4.10 -6.39
CA ASN A 194 2.32 -5.33 -7.09
C ASN A 194 3.30 -5.53 -8.26
N VAL A 195 3.87 -6.72 -8.36
CA VAL A 195 4.81 -7.09 -9.43
C VAL A 195 4.26 -8.28 -10.20
N THR A 196 4.17 -8.13 -11.51
CA THR A 196 3.65 -9.15 -12.41
C THR A 196 4.62 -9.48 -13.53
N ASN A 197 4.69 -10.78 -13.90
CA ASN A 197 5.33 -11.26 -15.10
C ASN A 197 4.65 -12.57 -15.55
N THR A 198 3.95 -12.54 -16.66
CA THR A 198 3.22 -13.69 -17.21
C THR A 198 4.04 -14.51 -18.20
N PHE A 199 5.31 -14.18 -18.41
CA PHE A 199 6.21 -14.83 -19.36
C PHE A 199 7.24 -15.73 -18.70
N THR A 200 7.17 -15.90 -17.39
CA THR A 200 7.99 -16.82 -16.60
C THR A 200 7.20 -18.07 -16.22
N ALA A 201 7.88 -19.12 -15.85
CA ALA A 201 7.31 -20.33 -15.28
C ALA A 201 7.98 -20.61 -13.92
N PRO A 202 7.23 -20.47 -12.79
CA PRO A 202 5.83 -20.04 -12.70
C PRO A 202 5.63 -18.56 -13.05
N ASN A 203 4.37 -18.18 -13.40
CA ASN A 203 4.01 -16.78 -13.55
C ASN A 203 4.19 -16.03 -12.24
N VAL A 204 4.68 -14.80 -12.33
CA VAL A 204 4.85 -13.92 -11.18
C VAL A 204 3.61 -13.05 -11.03
N ASN A 205 3.03 -13.06 -9.84
CA ASN A 205 2.02 -12.11 -9.37
C ASN A 205 2.19 -12.01 -7.85
N VAL A 206 3.07 -11.12 -7.44
CA VAL A 206 3.45 -10.95 -6.03
C VAL A 206 3.15 -9.52 -5.59
N SER A 207 2.83 -9.36 -4.31
CA SER A 207 2.54 -8.06 -3.72
C SER A 207 3.18 -7.96 -2.34
N ASP A 208 3.68 -6.76 -2.02
CA ASP A 208 4.18 -6.41 -0.69
C ASP A 208 4.00 -4.92 -0.45
N THR A 209 4.29 -4.45 0.76
CA THR A 209 4.17 -3.02 1.13
C THR A 209 5.53 -2.45 1.48
N THR A 210 5.76 -1.20 1.07
CA THR A 210 7.00 -0.49 1.40
C THR A 210 7.14 -0.28 2.90
N ASP A 211 8.36 -0.42 3.39
CA ASP A 211 8.77 -0.14 4.77
C ASP A 211 8.85 1.37 5.07
N ALA A 212 9.34 1.74 6.25
CA ALA A 212 9.51 3.14 6.67
C ALA A 212 10.46 3.95 5.77
N ASN A 213 11.33 3.29 5.00
CA ASN A 213 12.26 3.91 4.04
C ASN A 213 11.71 3.94 2.62
N GLY A 214 10.45 3.54 2.43
CA GLY A 214 9.79 3.43 1.13
C GLY A 214 10.32 2.27 0.28
N ILE A 215 10.88 1.21 0.87
CA ILE A 215 11.55 0.12 0.15
C ILE A 215 10.76 -1.19 0.31
N VAL A 216 10.67 -1.93 -0.79
CA VAL A 216 10.28 -3.35 -0.87
C VAL A 216 11.39 -4.11 -1.56
N ILE A 217 11.71 -5.29 -1.05
CA ILE A 217 12.65 -6.21 -1.67
C ILE A 217 11.94 -7.54 -1.93
N LEU A 218 11.90 -7.93 -3.20
CA LEU A 218 11.31 -9.19 -3.64
C LEU A 218 12.43 -10.11 -4.09
N TYR A 219 12.71 -11.13 -3.29
CA TYR A 219 13.73 -12.13 -3.56
C TYR A 219 13.18 -13.31 -4.35
N ASN A 220 14.07 -14.13 -4.88
CA ASN A 220 13.79 -15.42 -5.53
C ASN A 220 12.79 -15.33 -6.70
N LEU A 221 12.90 -14.26 -7.48
CA LEU A 221 12.09 -14.07 -8.69
C LEU A 221 12.73 -14.77 -9.90
N PRO A 222 11.94 -15.46 -10.75
CA PRO A 222 12.45 -16.07 -11.99
C PRO A 222 13.13 -15.04 -12.90
N PRO A 223 14.26 -15.38 -13.55
CA PRO A 223 14.92 -14.43 -14.45
C PRO A 223 14.08 -14.16 -15.70
N SER A 224 14.12 -12.92 -16.18
CA SER A 224 13.53 -12.47 -17.43
C SER A 224 14.38 -11.36 -18.01
N THR A 225 15.26 -11.71 -18.95
CA THR A 225 16.35 -10.85 -19.42
C THR A 225 16.01 -10.06 -20.66
N THR A 226 14.84 -10.32 -21.26
CA THR A 226 14.41 -9.70 -22.51
C THR A 226 13.03 -9.06 -22.37
N ASN A 227 12.77 -8.02 -23.18
CA ASN A 227 11.47 -7.40 -23.35
C ASN A 227 10.87 -6.77 -22.09
N TYR A 228 11.65 -6.47 -21.04
CA TYR A 228 11.19 -5.72 -19.85
C TYR A 228 9.86 -6.25 -19.30
N ARG A 229 9.81 -7.54 -18.94
CA ARG A 229 8.56 -8.25 -18.62
C ARG A 229 8.08 -8.09 -17.18
N TYR A 230 8.93 -7.60 -16.27
CA TYR A 230 8.53 -7.30 -14.91
C TYR A 230 7.83 -5.96 -14.85
N THR A 231 6.51 -5.99 -14.77
CA THR A 231 5.68 -4.79 -14.59
C THR A 231 5.41 -4.55 -13.12
N ILE A 232 5.67 -3.33 -12.66
CA ILE A 232 5.57 -2.93 -11.26
C ILE A 232 4.48 -1.87 -11.16
N THR A 233 3.52 -2.08 -10.26
CA THR A 233 2.51 -1.09 -9.90
C THR A 233 2.72 -0.65 -8.45
N ALA A 234 2.80 0.65 -8.24
CA ALA A 234 2.88 1.27 -6.91
C ALA A 234 1.61 2.09 -6.66
N SER A 235 1.02 1.95 -5.48
CA SER A 235 -0.16 2.70 -5.06
C SER A 235 -0.17 2.92 -3.54
N ASN A 236 -0.68 4.07 -3.11
CA ASN A 236 -0.94 4.35 -1.69
C ASN A 236 -2.17 5.25 -1.58
N SER A 237 -2.88 5.16 -0.45
CA SER A 237 -4.02 6.04 -0.18
C SER A 237 -3.57 7.50 -0.16
N GLY A 238 -4.29 8.37 -0.84
CA GLY A 238 -3.93 9.79 -0.99
C GLY A 238 -2.81 10.09 -1.98
N TYR A 239 -2.32 9.09 -2.72
CA TYR A 239 -1.31 9.23 -3.77
C TYR A 239 -1.82 8.75 -5.13
N SER A 240 -1.19 9.22 -6.20
CA SER A 240 -1.41 8.69 -7.54
C SER A 240 -0.92 7.24 -7.64
N SER A 241 -1.65 6.40 -8.37
CA SER A 241 -1.12 5.09 -8.77
C SER A 241 -0.16 5.21 -9.94
N LEU A 242 0.93 4.43 -9.92
CA LEU A 242 1.92 4.39 -11.00
C LEU A 242 2.15 2.94 -11.40
N THR A 243 2.12 2.68 -12.71
CA THR A 243 2.49 1.38 -13.30
C THR A 243 3.60 1.58 -14.29
N THR A 244 4.65 0.77 -14.20
CA THR A 244 5.74 0.75 -15.18
C THR A 244 5.25 0.21 -16.52
N ILE A 245 5.82 0.69 -17.60
CA ILE A 245 5.38 0.39 -18.97
C ILE A 245 6.53 -0.29 -19.72
N VAL A 246 6.20 -1.31 -20.51
CA VAL A 246 7.18 -1.98 -21.36
C VAL A 246 7.61 -1.04 -22.49
N PRO A 247 8.93 -0.68 -22.58
CA PRO A 247 9.41 0.12 -23.70
C PRO A 247 9.29 -0.68 -25.00
N ASN A 248 8.91 -0.02 -26.06
CA ASN A 248 8.75 -0.65 -27.39
C ASN A 248 9.08 0.36 -28.49
N GLY A 249 10.20 0.19 -29.16
CA GLY A 249 10.61 0.99 -30.30
C GLY A 249 10.51 2.50 -30.06
N SER A 250 9.44 3.09 -30.57
CA SER A 250 9.15 4.52 -30.44
C SER A 250 8.55 4.93 -29.08
N LEU A 251 8.12 3.96 -28.25
CA LEU A 251 7.50 4.23 -26.96
C LEU A 251 8.57 4.27 -25.87
N GLN A 252 8.77 5.46 -25.30
CA GLN A 252 9.74 5.73 -24.23
C GLN A 252 8.99 6.04 -22.94
N PRO A 253 8.82 5.05 -22.01
CA PRO A 253 8.15 5.29 -20.75
C PRO A 253 9.02 6.11 -19.79
N THR A 254 8.37 6.91 -18.95
CA THR A 254 9.03 7.59 -17.82
C THR A 254 9.55 6.58 -16.81
N TYR A 255 8.78 5.53 -16.57
CA TYR A 255 9.15 4.38 -15.73
C TYR A 255 9.01 3.10 -16.52
N SER A 256 10.14 2.54 -16.92
CA SER A 256 10.17 1.29 -17.68
C SER A 256 9.97 0.08 -16.78
N SER A 257 9.22 -0.91 -17.29
CA SER A 257 9.24 -2.26 -16.73
C SER A 257 10.66 -2.82 -16.70
N GLN A 258 10.93 -3.81 -15.88
CA GLN A 258 12.28 -4.24 -15.57
C GLN A 258 12.64 -5.57 -16.25
N ASN A 259 13.93 -5.76 -16.53
CA ASN A 259 14.55 -7.05 -16.75
C ASN A 259 15.15 -7.53 -15.43
N LEU A 260 15.28 -8.84 -15.26
CA LEU A 260 15.90 -9.46 -14.11
C LEU A 260 16.80 -10.60 -14.55
N ASN A 261 18.08 -10.52 -14.25
CA ASN A 261 19.05 -11.60 -14.50
C ASN A 261 19.07 -12.56 -13.31
N ALA A 262 19.45 -13.81 -13.57
CA ALA A 262 19.76 -14.76 -12.50
C ALA A 262 20.93 -14.24 -11.65
N GLN A 263 20.89 -14.52 -10.35
CA GLN A 263 21.93 -14.17 -9.37
C GLN A 263 22.29 -12.68 -9.37
N SER A 264 21.31 -11.82 -9.69
CA SER A 264 21.51 -10.39 -9.72
C SER A 264 20.31 -9.63 -9.15
N SER A 265 20.52 -8.35 -8.86
CA SER A 265 19.48 -7.47 -8.38
C SER A 265 19.19 -6.39 -9.42
N SER A 266 17.91 -6.11 -9.63
CA SER A 266 17.46 -4.94 -10.39
C SER A 266 16.90 -3.91 -9.43
N TYR A 267 17.19 -2.63 -9.68
CA TYR A 267 16.81 -1.51 -8.81
C TYR A 267 15.94 -0.53 -9.57
N VAL A 268 14.82 -0.17 -8.97
CA VAL A 268 13.91 0.82 -9.53
C VAL A 268 13.43 1.78 -8.46
N THR A 269 13.43 3.07 -8.79
CA THR A 269 12.80 4.10 -7.96
C THR A 269 11.57 4.61 -8.68
N LEU A 270 10.42 4.58 -8.01
CA LEU A 270 9.13 5.04 -8.50
C LEU A 270 8.70 6.26 -7.72
N THR A 271 8.22 7.29 -8.40
CA THR A 271 7.68 8.49 -7.75
C THR A 271 6.17 8.50 -7.88
N ILE A 272 5.46 8.40 -6.76
CA ILE A 272 4.01 8.59 -6.71
C ILE A 272 3.70 9.97 -6.13
N LYS A 273 2.70 10.64 -6.68
CA LYS A 273 2.41 12.02 -6.31
C LYS A 273 1.27 12.09 -5.31
N PRO A 274 1.38 12.87 -4.23
CA PRO A 274 0.26 13.09 -3.33
C PRO A 274 -0.89 13.75 -4.08
N MET A 275 -2.09 13.21 -3.91
CA MET A 275 -3.29 13.62 -4.64
C MET A 275 -4.17 14.58 -3.85
N GLY A 276 -3.85 15.03 -2.71
CA GLY A 276 -4.59 16.02 -1.91
C GLY A 276 -6.01 16.37 -2.41
N ALA A 277 -6.64 17.39 -1.85
CA ALA A 277 -7.92 17.91 -2.33
C ALA A 277 -7.75 18.80 -3.58
N ASN A 278 -6.88 18.41 -4.52
CA ASN A 278 -6.61 19.20 -5.72
C ASN A 278 -7.82 19.17 -6.64
N SER A 279 -8.37 20.34 -6.89
CA SER A 279 -9.48 20.54 -7.82
C SER A 279 -9.21 21.72 -8.73
N LEU A 280 -9.85 21.71 -9.89
CA LEU A 280 -9.84 22.79 -10.86
C LEU A 280 -11.29 23.06 -11.25
N ILE A 281 -11.66 24.33 -11.32
CA ILE A 281 -12.91 24.79 -11.89
C ILE A 281 -12.58 25.38 -13.26
N VAL A 282 -13.22 24.84 -14.28
CA VAL A 282 -13.07 25.27 -15.67
C VAL A 282 -14.36 25.97 -16.08
N GLU A 283 -14.25 27.17 -16.66
CA GLU A 283 -15.36 27.92 -17.23
C GLU A 283 -15.30 27.84 -18.76
N SER A 284 -16.43 27.55 -19.38
CA SER A 284 -16.60 27.58 -20.84
C SER A 284 -17.57 28.67 -21.21
N THR A 285 -17.15 29.57 -22.13
CA THR A 285 -17.96 30.67 -22.64
C THR A 285 -18.01 30.66 -24.18
N ASP A 286 -19.03 31.28 -24.73
CA ASP A 286 -19.08 31.58 -26.14
C ASP A 286 -18.15 32.75 -26.53
N THR A 287 -18.08 33.10 -27.82
CA THR A 287 -17.25 34.20 -28.30
C THR A 287 -17.69 35.59 -27.79
N ASN A 288 -18.86 35.70 -27.21
CA ASN A 288 -19.40 36.93 -26.58
C ASN A 288 -19.21 36.96 -25.06
N GLY A 289 -18.59 35.92 -24.51
CA GLY A 289 -18.38 35.77 -23.06
C GLY A 289 -19.57 35.22 -22.27
N SER A 290 -20.61 34.72 -22.98
CA SER A 290 -21.77 34.11 -22.31
C SER A 290 -21.47 32.65 -21.93
N PRO A 291 -21.90 32.18 -20.71
CA PRO A 291 -21.68 30.82 -20.26
C PRO A 291 -22.23 29.76 -21.22
N LEU A 292 -21.43 28.74 -21.54
CA LEU A 292 -21.84 27.59 -22.32
C LEU A 292 -22.14 26.40 -21.43
N ALA A 293 -23.43 26.05 -21.33
CA ALA A 293 -23.86 24.84 -20.63
C ALA A 293 -23.64 23.58 -21.47
N ASN A 294 -23.38 22.45 -20.80
CA ASN A 294 -23.17 21.13 -21.41
C ASN A 294 -21.97 21.05 -22.38
N ALA A 295 -21.04 21.98 -22.31
CA ALA A 295 -19.79 21.89 -23.04
C ALA A 295 -18.92 20.77 -22.45
N LYS A 296 -18.43 19.86 -23.29
CA LYS A 296 -17.54 18.78 -22.87
C LYS A 296 -16.12 19.32 -22.72
N ILE A 297 -15.47 19.00 -21.60
CA ILE A 297 -14.12 19.45 -21.30
C ILE A 297 -13.12 18.34 -21.57
N TYR A 298 -12.22 18.59 -22.49
CA TYR A 298 -11.04 17.76 -22.73
C TYR A 298 -9.91 18.22 -21.83
N ILE A 299 -9.25 17.28 -21.16
CA ILE A 299 -8.16 17.57 -20.24
C ILE A 299 -7.04 16.55 -20.43
N LYS A 300 -5.80 17.04 -20.46
CA LYS A 300 -4.59 16.23 -20.57
C LYS A 300 -3.50 16.84 -19.72
N GLY A 301 -2.86 16.07 -18.83
CA GLY A 301 -1.80 16.62 -17.98
C GLY A 301 -1.48 15.81 -16.73
N GLY A 302 -0.91 16.49 -15.75
CA GLY A 302 -0.30 15.89 -14.58
C GLY A 302 1.15 15.49 -14.87
N TYR A 303 1.53 14.23 -14.62
CA TYR A 303 2.86 13.74 -15.01
C TYR A 303 2.81 12.90 -16.29
N LYS A 304 3.94 12.92 -17.01
CA LYS A 304 4.09 12.16 -18.25
C LYS A 304 4.27 10.66 -17.92
N LYS A 305 3.47 9.82 -18.57
CA LYS A 305 3.61 8.36 -18.49
C LYS A 305 4.63 7.84 -19.50
N TYR A 306 4.50 8.27 -20.76
CA TYR A 306 5.43 7.91 -21.84
C TYR A 306 5.39 8.93 -22.96
N THR A 307 6.43 8.90 -23.80
CA THR A 307 6.49 9.60 -25.09
C THR A 307 6.50 8.55 -26.19
N ALA A 308 5.68 8.73 -27.20
CA ALA A 308 5.71 7.95 -28.45
C ALA A 308 5.94 8.91 -29.63
N SER A 309 6.28 8.37 -30.80
CA SER A 309 6.55 9.18 -32.01
C SER A 309 5.33 10.02 -32.46
N SER A 310 4.13 9.56 -32.15
CA SER A 310 2.87 10.20 -32.56
C SER A 310 2.13 10.91 -31.43
N ASP A 311 2.44 10.63 -30.17
CA ASP A 311 1.75 11.21 -29.02
C ASP A 311 2.55 11.07 -27.71
N THR A 312 2.17 11.87 -26.71
CA THR A 312 2.68 11.81 -25.34
C THR A 312 1.51 11.55 -24.39
N SER A 313 1.54 10.44 -23.66
CA SER A 313 0.52 10.11 -22.68
C SER A 313 0.85 10.67 -21.30
N TYR A 314 -0.19 11.13 -20.61
CA TYR A 314 -0.12 11.73 -19.29
C TYR A 314 -0.95 10.93 -18.27
N TYR A 315 -0.80 11.26 -16.99
CA TYR A 315 -1.56 10.65 -15.91
C TYR A 315 -3.07 10.85 -16.09
N TYR A 316 -3.49 12.08 -16.35
CA TYR A 316 -4.86 12.40 -16.73
C TYR A 316 -4.92 12.68 -18.24
N ASP A 317 -5.73 11.93 -18.95
CA ASP A 317 -5.89 12.05 -20.39
C ASP A 317 -7.27 11.50 -20.78
N ASN A 318 -8.19 12.37 -21.17
CA ASN A 318 -9.54 11.99 -21.60
C ASN A 318 -9.83 12.31 -23.07
N PHE A 319 -8.78 12.34 -23.89
CA PHE A 319 -8.89 12.66 -25.31
C PHE A 319 -9.38 11.49 -26.16
N SER A 320 -9.35 10.24 -25.66
CA SER A 320 -9.90 9.10 -26.37
C SER A 320 -11.43 9.24 -26.53
N PRO A 321 -12.01 8.85 -27.68
CA PRO A 321 -13.46 8.93 -27.90
C PRO A 321 -14.31 8.19 -26.87
N SER A 322 -13.77 7.14 -26.24
CA SER A 322 -14.44 6.34 -25.21
C SER A 322 -14.38 6.95 -23.80
N ASP A 323 -13.59 8.02 -23.60
CA ASP A 323 -13.37 8.58 -22.27
C ASP A 323 -14.57 9.41 -21.79
N ILE A 324 -14.81 9.34 -20.48
CA ILE A 324 -15.80 10.19 -19.81
C ILE A 324 -15.21 11.60 -19.68
N ARG A 325 -15.98 12.59 -20.13
CA ARG A 325 -15.59 14.00 -20.09
C ARG A 325 -16.46 14.77 -19.11
N PRO A 326 -15.87 15.58 -18.23
CA PRO A 326 -16.64 16.55 -17.47
C PRO A 326 -17.43 17.47 -18.41
N THR A 327 -18.64 17.83 -18.01
CA THR A 327 -19.49 18.79 -18.73
C THR A 327 -19.77 20.00 -17.87
N THR A 328 -19.87 21.16 -18.50
CA THR A 328 -20.24 22.38 -17.81
C THR A 328 -21.72 22.40 -17.41
N ASP A 329 -22.01 23.02 -16.28
CA ASP A 329 -23.37 23.28 -15.79
C ASP A 329 -24.04 24.47 -16.49
N GLY A 330 -25.22 24.90 -15.98
CA GLY A 330 -25.96 26.06 -16.52
C GLY A 330 -25.22 27.39 -16.42
N SER A 331 -24.19 27.47 -15.60
CA SER A 331 -23.32 28.63 -15.42
C SER A 331 -22.02 28.54 -16.25
N GLY A 332 -21.91 27.52 -17.11
CA GLY A 332 -20.70 27.27 -17.91
C GLY A 332 -19.54 26.69 -17.11
N LEU A 333 -19.76 26.19 -15.87
CA LEU A 333 -18.70 25.72 -14.97
C LEU A 333 -18.62 24.20 -14.93
N ALA A 334 -17.40 23.65 -14.95
CA ALA A 334 -17.12 22.23 -14.68
C ALA A 334 -16.07 22.09 -13.59
N GLY A 335 -16.41 21.34 -12.53
CA GLY A 335 -15.47 20.97 -11.46
C GLY A 335 -14.72 19.68 -11.81
N ILE A 336 -13.39 19.71 -11.76
CA ILE A 336 -12.53 18.56 -12.00
C ILE A 336 -11.73 18.29 -10.72
N THR A 337 -11.90 17.11 -10.13
CA THR A 337 -11.29 16.73 -8.85
C THR A 337 -10.26 15.62 -9.03
N ASN A 338 -9.50 15.31 -7.96
CA ASN A 338 -8.50 14.25 -7.92
C ASN A 338 -7.36 14.44 -8.93
N LEU A 339 -6.98 15.68 -9.18
CA LEU A 339 -5.85 16.02 -10.02
C LEU A 339 -4.53 15.88 -9.24
N VAL A 340 -3.53 15.29 -9.85
CA VAL A 340 -2.16 15.32 -9.32
C VAL A 340 -1.54 16.70 -9.58
N PRO A 341 -0.63 17.21 -8.73
CA PRO A 341 0.10 18.43 -9.00
C PRO A 341 0.83 18.36 -10.35
N GLY A 342 0.70 19.38 -11.17
CA GLY A 342 1.33 19.42 -12.48
C GLY A 342 0.68 20.44 -13.43
N SER A 343 1.11 20.43 -14.68
CA SER A 343 0.54 21.25 -15.74
C SER A 343 -0.54 20.49 -16.49
N TYR A 344 -1.61 21.20 -16.85
CA TYR A 344 -2.75 20.64 -17.57
C TYR A 344 -3.08 21.47 -18.80
N PHE A 345 -3.50 20.77 -19.86
CA PHE A 345 -4.01 21.33 -21.09
C PHE A 345 -5.52 21.09 -21.13
N PHE A 346 -6.27 22.11 -21.48
CA PHE A 346 -7.72 22.05 -21.58
C PHE A 346 -8.18 22.49 -22.95
N CYS A 347 -9.31 21.95 -23.39
CA CYS A 347 -10.09 22.53 -24.48
C CYS A 347 -11.57 22.15 -24.35
N GLY A 348 -12.44 23.03 -24.84
CA GLY A 348 -13.87 22.78 -24.96
C GLY A 348 -14.21 21.94 -26.20
N ASP A 349 -15.38 21.29 -26.17
CA ASP A 349 -15.87 20.50 -27.27
C ASP A 349 -16.26 21.39 -28.46
N GLN A 350 -15.63 21.14 -29.60
CA GLN A 350 -16.00 21.69 -30.89
C GLN A 350 -16.48 20.61 -31.87
N GLY A 351 -16.86 19.42 -31.34
CA GLY A 351 -17.39 18.32 -32.15
C GLY A 351 -16.38 17.57 -32.99
N THR A 352 -15.06 17.76 -32.78
CA THR A 352 -13.99 17.07 -33.49
C THR A 352 -12.98 16.48 -32.56
N THR A 353 -12.25 15.43 -32.98
CA THR A 353 -11.20 14.74 -32.21
C THR A 353 -9.98 15.61 -31.87
N ASN A 354 -9.89 16.81 -32.40
CA ASN A 354 -8.84 17.77 -32.14
C ASN A 354 -9.43 19.02 -31.49
N CYS A 355 -8.85 19.43 -30.36
CA CYS A 355 -9.18 20.70 -29.74
C CYS A 355 -8.82 21.85 -30.69
N LYS A 356 -9.79 22.33 -31.44
CA LYS A 356 -9.63 23.46 -32.36
C LYS A 356 -10.62 24.55 -32.00
N VAL A 357 -10.15 25.77 -31.91
CA VAL A 357 -10.98 26.96 -31.96
C VAL A 357 -10.78 27.56 -33.38
N GLY A 358 -11.73 27.39 -34.21
CA GLY A 358 -11.59 27.70 -35.67
C GLY A 358 -10.55 26.77 -36.30
N ASN A 359 -9.58 27.37 -37.03
CA ASN A 359 -8.49 26.63 -37.66
C ASN A 359 -7.23 26.48 -36.80
N THR A 360 -7.27 26.96 -35.58
CA THR A 360 -6.11 26.97 -34.67
C THR A 360 -6.34 26.02 -33.51
N THR A 361 -5.36 25.17 -33.23
CA THR A 361 -5.36 24.32 -32.03
C THR A 361 -4.89 25.15 -30.85
N TYR A 362 -5.73 25.34 -29.84
CA TYR A 362 -5.40 26.04 -28.62
C TYR A 362 -5.36 25.05 -27.43
N TYR A 363 -4.32 25.17 -26.64
CA TYR A 363 -4.20 24.51 -25.36
C TYR A 363 -4.02 25.57 -24.30
N LEU A 364 -4.97 25.65 -23.37
CA LEU A 364 -4.75 26.46 -22.18
C LEU A 364 -4.00 25.60 -21.16
N ALA A 365 -2.79 26.03 -20.80
CA ALA A 365 -2.02 25.36 -19.75
C ALA A 365 -2.38 25.98 -18.39
N ALA A 366 -2.80 25.15 -17.47
CA ALA A 366 -2.98 25.54 -16.07
C ALA A 366 -2.07 24.71 -15.17
N ALA A 367 -1.50 25.33 -14.13
CA ALA A 367 -0.76 24.64 -13.09
C ALA A 367 -1.69 24.33 -11.92
N VAL A 368 -1.70 23.07 -11.47
CA VAL A 368 -2.44 22.63 -10.29
C VAL A 368 -1.45 22.51 -9.13
N PRO A 369 -1.49 23.42 -8.15
CA PRO A 369 -0.60 23.37 -6.99
C PRO A 369 -1.00 22.25 -6.04
N TYR A 370 -0.04 21.76 -5.27
CA TYR A 370 -0.29 20.78 -4.22
C TYR A 370 -1.23 21.35 -3.14
N GLY A 371 -2.33 20.66 -2.85
CA GLY A 371 -3.29 21.04 -1.79
C GLY A 371 -4.11 22.30 -2.06
N GLY A 372 -4.14 22.83 -3.28
CA GLY A 372 -4.85 24.05 -3.65
C GLY A 372 -6.00 23.82 -4.62
N THR A 373 -6.95 24.77 -4.62
CA THR A 373 -7.95 24.94 -5.67
C THR A 373 -7.46 26.04 -6.59
N ASN A 374 -7.29 25.76 -7.88
CA ASN A 374 -6.94 26.81 -8.84
C ASN A 374 -8.13 27.74 -9.09
N PRO A 375 -7.88 29.04 -9.30
CA PRO A 375 -8.93 29.96 -9.74
C PRO A 375 -9.50 29.56 -11.10
N LEU A 376 -10.68 30.04 -11.40
CA LEU A 376 -11.35 29.86 -12.68
C LEU A 376 -10.42 30.15 -13.85
N GLN A 377 -10.36 29.23 -14.81
CA GLN A 377 -9.63 29.39 -16.06
C GLN A 377 -10.64 29.39 -17.20
N PRO A 378 -10.77 30.49 -17.95
CA PRO A 378 -11.62 30.53 -19.14
C PRO A 378 -10.99 29.66 -20.24
N ILE A 379 -11.83 28.93 -20.97
CA ILE A 379 -11.46 28.11 -22.14
C ILE A 379 -11.91 28.79 -23.42
#